data_442c0b1ed17d441703deb3f4c7b0bc05
#
_entry.id   442c0b1ed17d441703deb3f4c7b0bc05
#
_cell.length_a   1.000
_cell.length_b   1.000
_cell.length_c   1.000
_cell.angle_alpha   90.00
_cell.angle_beta   90.00
_cell.angle_gamma   90.00
#
_symmetry.space_group_name_H-M   'P 1'
#
loop_
_entity.id
_entity.type
_entity.pdbx_description
1 polymer ?
#
loop_
_entity_poly.entity_id
_entity_poly.type
_entity_poly.pdbx_seq_one_letter_code
_entity_poly.pdbx_strand_id
1 'polypeptide(L)'
;MKSHKDMTMKRHFCIWSTALLLSLTATAQTGAVYDSDTTAIAARRYAAATPWDITDTDKDVFDTFEGLVRTMGLEEGKTADLSDEAEIAMPEPRLAYVNLTGITDIPTSKQRQLQAWMEMYDGEGRYFRKRLLVKAQGGYSIRFPKRNFSVIFCNENWEEEDTPDFSIGDWVRQDGFHFKAFYTDFMRGTGEIGYKWYRQMVADRLPFWERGGYYNESRALCVPDGFPCIVYLNGKFLGVYAWQLKKHRRNMNMKKATAEHVHLDGNVNDLYLFNGKVNWKQFEARNPKQLYTSKGEPYDGNYPSELIDEKCKGFYNAEDSAEVREGKERSAKVKQYILRLSGYKKELAAFEREGEETLKRELEKRFDIQSLLDYQVFFRVLMNGDGTLKNWQWFTYDGVKWMVAPYDLDQTFGITLYGFPRPATHTLSTITSGPFTFISRYYAREEAERYAELRQKGVLSEEAILPVIHDWYGRVGTEWYEMEKRRWPESPCYCEAVCNDGWKVCDDWSIYNSTPNYDEYRTYRAGDICVLDGRLWEATKRVTGVFPYVRNSDIDTLERMVAWISERLNVLDEYYGYEPGQMAVQRPAPDTVSGKEEGIYTIDGKRIPQRRKGINIVRYGNGASRVIYQK
;
A
#
# COMPACT_ATOMS: atom_id res chain seq x y z
N MET A 1 4.47 -46.92 18.87
CA MET A 1 3.09 -46.43 18.68
C MET A 1 3.19 -44.92 18.41
N LYS A 2 3.30 -44.53 17.16
CA LYS A 2 3.23 -43.11 16.74
C LYS A 2 1.78 -42.66 16.83
N SER A 3 1.52 -41.59 17.52
CA SER A 3 0.20 -41.24 17.99
C SER A 3 -0.77 -40.87 16.85
N HIS A 4 -2.00 -41.30 17.00
CA HIS A 4 -3.12 -40.98 16.11
C HIS A 4 -3.37 -39.45 15.93
N LYS A 5 -2.78 -38.61 16.78
CA LYS A 5 -2.91 -37.15 16.75
C LYS A 5 -2.12 -36.49 15.61
N ASP A 6 -0.90 -36.98 15.30
CA ASP A 6 -0.09 -36.41 14.21
C ASP A 6 -0.73 -36.62 12.82
N MET A 7 -1.42 -37.74 12.66
CA MET A 7 -2.08 -38.05 11.40
C MET A 7 -3.36 -37.23 11.19
N THR A 8 -4.00 -36.80 12.26
CA THR A 8 -5.23 -35.99 12.21
C THR A 8 -4.89 -34.53 11.85
N MET A 9 -3.80 -33.98 12.40
CA MET A 9 -3.37 -32.60 12.12
C MET A 9 -2.86 -32.44 10.67
N LYS A 10 -2.05 -33.38 10.17
CA LYS A 10 -1.65 -33.42 8.74
C LYS A 10 -2.85 -33.54 7.80
N ARG A 11 -3.88 -34.30 8.17
CA ARG A 11 -5.11 -34.43 7.33
C ARG A 11 -5.95 -33.15 7.30
N HIS A 12 -6.06 -32.44 8.40
CA HIS A 12 -6.84 -31.19 8.41
C HIS A 12 -6.15 -30.09 7.62
N PHE A 13 -4.84 -29.94 7.74
CA PHE A 13 -4.09 -28.93 6.99
C PHE A 13 -4.12 -29.18 5.47
N CYS A 14 -3.93 -30.43 5.02
CA CYS A 14 -4.04 -30.78 3.59
C CYS A 14 -5.47 -30.63 3.03
N ILE A 15 -6.51 -30.93 3.82
CA ILE A 15 -7.90 -30.81 3.35
C ILE A 15 -8.28 -29.32 3.16
N TRP A 16 -7.75 -28.43 4.00
CA TRP A 16 -8.01 -27.01 3.89
C TRP A 16 -7.29 -26.36 2.69
N SER A 17 -6.07 -26.78 2.40
CA SER A 17 -5.32 -26.32 1.21
C SER A 17 -5.99 -26.77 -0.11
N THR A 18 -6.45 -28.03 -0.17
CA THR A 18 -7.04 -28.60 -1.40
C THR A 18 -8.44 -28.06 -1.69
N ALA A 19 -9.24 -27.77 -0.69
CA ALA A 19 -10.58 -27.23 -0.89
C ALA A 19 -10.57 -25.75 -1.35
N LEU A 20 -9.53 -24.98 -0.99
CA LEU A 20 -9.36 -23.60 -1.46
C LEU A 20 -8.78 -23.56 -2.89
N LEU A 21 -7.88 -24.47 -3.26
CA LEU A 21 -7.34 -24.59 -4.63
C LEU A 21 -8.41 -24.92 -5.65
N LEU A 22 -9.43 -25.73 -5.31
CA LEU A 22 -10.52 -26.07 -6.22
C LEU A 22 -11.50 -24.91 -6.46
N SER A 23 -11.58 -23.92 -5.58
CA SER A 23 -12.43 -22.74 -5.78
C SER A 23 -11.73 -21.59 -6.54
N LEU A 24 -10.39 -21.55 -6.51
CA LEU A 24 -9.60 -20.47 -7.14
C LEU A 24 -9.20 -20.76 -8.60
N THR A 25 -9.15 -22.05 -9.01
CA THR A 25 -8.81 -22.43 -10.40
C THR A 25 -9.95 -22.23 -11.39
N ALA A 26 -11.18 -22.08 -10.94
CA ALA A 26 -12.33 -21.83 -11.81
C ALA A 26 -12.51 -20.36 -12.23
N THR A 27 -11.84 -19.42 -11.55
CA THR A 27 -12.04 -17.97 -11.79
C THR A 27 -11.00 -17.33 -12.71
N ALA A 28 -9.97 -18.07 -13.14
CA ALA A 28 -8.89 -17.51 -13.97
C ALA A 28 -9.21 -17.42 -15.48
N GLN A 29 -10.36 -17.88 -15.94
CA GLN A 29 -10.68 -17.96 -17.38
C GLN A 29 -11.93 -17.22 -17.85
N THR A 30 -12.69 -16.57 -16.97
CA THR A 30 -13.84 -15.77 -17.41
C THR A 30 -13.80 -14.42 -16.72
N GLY A 31 -13.98 -13.35 -17.47
CA GLY A 31 -14.06 -11.98 -16.95
C GLY A 31 -15.02 -11.94 -15.75
N ALA A 32 -14.47 -11.54 -14.61
CA ALA A 32 -14.98 -11.68 -13.28
C ALA A 32 -16.51 -11.52 -13.14
N VAL A 33 -17.23 -12.60 -13.25
CA VAL A 33 -18.47 -12.78 -12.51
C VAL A 33 -18.05 -13.27 -11.13
N TYR A 34 -18.15 -12.39 -10.16
CA TYR A 34 -17.83 -12.69 -8.78
C TYR A 34 -18.80 -13.76 -8.27
N ASP A 35 -18.29 -14.94 -7.96
CA ASP A 35 -19.08 -16.00 -7.32
C ASP A 35 -19.25 -15.64 -5.84
N SER A 36 -20.43 -15.14 -5.52
CA SER A 36 -20.86 -14.78 -4.18
C SER A 36 -20.81 -15.95 -3.16
N ASP A 37 -20.78 -17.18 -3.64
CA ASP A 37 -20.55 -18.35 -2.79
C ASP A 37 -19.13 -18.34 -2.19
N THR A 38 -18.16 -17.79 -2.91
CA THR A 38 -16.78 -17.67 -2.39
C THR A 38 -16.69 -16.66 -1.24
N THR A 39 -17.46 -15.56 -1.29
CA THR A 39 -17.54 -14.58 -0.18
C THR A 39 -18.28 -15.17 1.02
N ALA A 40 -19.39 -15.87 0.78
CA ALA A 40 -20.14 -16.54 1.83
C ALA A 40 -19.33 -17.69 2.46
N ILE A 41 -18.54 -18.42 1.67
CA ILE A 41 -17.63 -19.46 2.15
C ILE A 41 -16.46 -18.84 2.92
N ALA A 42 -15.89 -17.73 2.45
CA ALA A 42 -14.86 -17.00 3.16
C ALA A 42 -15.42 -16.46 4.48
N ALA A 43 -16.55 -15.75 4.45
CA ALA A 43 -17.20 -15.24 5.66
C ALA A 43 -17.56 -16.36 6.65
N ARG A 44 -18.03 -17.51 6.18
CA ARG A 44 -18.27 -18.69 7.02
C ARG A 44 -16.99 -19.24 7.65
N ARG A 45 -15.87 -19.19 6.94
CA ARG A 45 -14.56 -19.64 7.45
C ARG A 45 -14.01 -18.70 8.50
N TYR A 46 -14.17 -17.38 8.34
CA TYR A 46 -13.72 -16.40 9.32
C TYR A 46 -14.48 -16.44 10.63
N ALA A 47 -15.73 -16.95 10.60
CA ALA A 47 -16.56 -17.01 11.78
C ALA A 47 -16.71 -18.41 12.37
N ALA A 48 -16.51 -19.45 11.58
CA ALA A 48 -16.56 -20.84 12.02
C ALA A 48 -15.16 -21.43 12.30
N ALA A 49 -14.10 -20.66 12.06
CA ALA A 49 -12.87 -20.90 12.77
C ALA A 49 -13.16 -20.61 14.24
N THR A 50 -13.71 -21.61 14.95
CA THR A 50 -13.40 -21.75 16.37
C THR A 50 -11.95 -21.37 16.50
N PRO A 51 -11.58 -20.43 17.40
CA PRO A 51 -10.18 -20.21 17.71
C PRO A 51 -9.57 -21.60 17.76
N TRP A 52 -8.53 -21.84 16.97
CA TRP A 52 -7.77 -23.05 17.13
C TRP A 52 -7.65 -23.21 18.63
N ASP A 53 -8.13 -24.34 19.16
CA ASP A 53 -7.70 -24.78 20.46
C ASP A 53 -6.22 -25.15 20.33
N ILE A 54 -5.42 -24.11 20.05
CA ILE A 54 -3.98 -24.20 20.12
C ILE A 54 -3.72 -24.40 21.59
N THR A 55 -3.46 -25.64 21.97
CA THR A 55 -2.96 -25.94 23.30
C THR A 55 -1.73 -25.09 23.52
N ASP A 56 -1.40 -24.71 24.74
CA ASP A 56 -0.20 -23.91 25.02
C ASP A 56 1.07 -24.52 24.42
N THR A 57 1.10 -25.85 24.28
CA THR A 57 2.16 -26.62 23.60
C THR A 57 2.23 -26.36 22.08
N ASP A 58 1.12 -26.17 21.39
CA ASP A 58 1.12 -25.91 19.94
C ASP A 58 1.51 -24.46 19.64
N LYS A 59 1.22 -23.51 20.54
CA LYS A 59 1.67 -22.12 20.45
C LYS A 59 3.18 -22.01 20.51
N ASP A 60 3.81 -22.75 21.39
CA ASP A 60 5.27 -22.75 21.54
C ASP A 60 6.00 -23.33 20.32
N VAL A 61 5.35 -24.20 19.55
CA VAL A 61 5.94 -24.82 18.36
C VAL A 61 6.12 -23.81 17.23
N PHE A 62 5.13 -22.94 17.00
CA PHE A 62 5.20 -21.91 15.94
C PHE A 62 5.93 -20.64 16.39
N ASP A 63 6.28 -20.50 17.65
CA ASP A 63 7.11 -19.40 18.14
C ASP A 63 8.57 -19.54 17.65
N THR A 64 8.95 -20.73 17.14
CA THR A 64 10.26 -20.99 16.56
C THR A 64 10.18 -21.41 15.09
N PHE A 65 11.15 -20.96 14.28
CA PHE A 65 11.24 -21.34 12.87
C PHE A 65 11.46 -22.85 12.68
N GLU A 66 12.30 -23.45 13.52
CA GLU A 66 12.52 -24.89 13.51
C GLU A 66 11.22 -25.66 13.81
N GLY A 67 10.48 -25.22 14.80
CA GLY A 67 9.16 -25.77 15.13
C GLY A 67 8.18 -25.67 13.98
N LEU A 68 8.14 -24.52 13.31
CA LEU A 68 7.35 -24.29 12.11
C LEU A 68 7.73 -25.29 10.99
N VAL A 69 9.01 -25.30 10.62
CA VAL A 69 9.53 -26.15 9.52
C VAL A 69 9.21 -27.62 9.76
N ARG A 70 9.46 -28.09 10.99
CA ARG A 70 9.17 -29.48 11.38
C ARG A 70 7.66 -29.79 11.36
N THR A 71 6.85 -28.93 11.94
CA THR A 71 5.41 -29.19 12.11
C THR A 71 4.67 -29.13 10.78
N MET A 72 5.04 -28.21 9.92
CA MET A 72 4.48 -28.09 8.57
C MET A 72 5.12 -29.05 7.56
N GLY A 73 6.19 -29.76 7.94
CA GLY A 73 6.92 -30.66 7.06
C GLY A 73 7.57 -29.95 5.87
N LEU A 74 8.02 -28.71 6.05
CA LEU A 74 8.54 -27.89 4.95
C LEU A 74 9.82 -28.47 4.37
N GLU A 75 10.71 -29.04 5.22
CA GLU A 75 11.95 -29.67 4.75
C GLU A 75 11.67 -30.97 4.00
N GLU A 76 10.76 -31.82 4.52
CA GLU A 76 10.38 -33.06 3.82
C GLU A 76 9.59 -32.76 2.54
N GLY A 77 8.84 -31.66 2.49
CA GLY A 77 8.10 -31.20 1.34
C GLY A 77 8.91 -30.38 0.35
N LYS A 78 10.19 -30.14 0.61
CA LYS A 78 11.07 -29.35 -0.25
C LYS A 78 11.29 -30.07 -1.59
N THR A 79 10.80 -29.48 -2.67
CA THR A 79 10.91 -30.02 -4.03
C THR A 79 11.99 -29.34 -4.85
N ALA A 80 12.35 -28.10 -4.49
CA ALA A 80 13.40 -27.32 -5.13
C ALA A 80 14.20 -26.49 -4.11
N ASP A 81 15.50 -26.60 -4.16
CA ASP A 81 16.44 -25.71 -3.46
C ASP A 81 17.08 -24.77 -4.49
N LEU A 82 16.74 -23.48 -4.39
CA LEU A 82 17.16 -22.45 -5.32
C LEU A 82 18.37 -21.65 -4.81
N SER A 83 19.03 -22.12 -3.72
CA SER A 83 20.10 -21.36 -3.05
C SER A 83 21.30 -21.12 -3.95
N ASP A 84 21.64 -22.09 -4.80
CA ASP A 84 22.79 -22.03 -5.71
C ASP A 84 22.44 -21.54 -7.12
N GLU A 85 21.17 -21.26 -7.39
CA GLU A 85 20.73 -20.75 -8.68
C GLU A 85 21.25 -19.33 -8.92
N ALA A 86 21.83 -19.09 -10.09
CA ALA A 86 22.29 -17.75 -10.51
C ALA A 86 21.10 -16.78 -10.69
N GLU A 87 19.97 -17.31 -11.13
CA GLU A 87 18.73 -16.57 -11.29
C GLU A 87 17.59 -17.29 -10.58
N ILE A 88 16.98 -16.63 -9.59
CA ILE A 88 15.79 -17.15 -8.92
C ILE A 88 14.57 -16.53 -9.58
N ALA A 89 13.77 -17.37 -10.23
CA ALA A 89 12.46 -17.01 -10.76
C ALA A 89 11.41 -17.94 -10.15
N MET A 90 10.49 -17.40 -9.37
CA MET A 90 9.49 -18.19 -8.69
C MET A 90 8.10 -17.58 -8.81
N PRO A 91 7.02 -18.37 -8.79
CA PRO A 91 5.65 -17.86 -8.67
C PRO A 91 5.50 -17.02 -7.39
N GLU A 92 4.50 -16.13 -7.37
CA GLU A 92 4.15 -15.44 -6.13
C GLU A 92 3.72 -16.47 -5.07
N PRO A 93 4.37 -16.52 -3.91
CA PRO A 93 4.00 -17.45 -2.85
C PRO A 93 2.60 -17.10 -2.32
N ARG A 94 1.84 -18.11 -1.97
CA ARG A 94 0.60 -17.88 -1.23
C ARG A 94 0.89 -17.22 0.14
N LEU A 95 1.86 -17.78 0.87
CA LEU A 95 2.39 -17.27 2.12
C LEU A 95 3.85 -17.72 2.22
N ALA A 96 4.76 -16.77 2.39
CA ALA A 96 6.17 -17.10 2.55
C ALA A 96 6.54 -17.17 4.04
N TYR A 97 7.46 -18.07 4.37
CA TYR A 97 8.06 -18.22 5.71
C TYR A 97 9.53 -17.83 5.63
N VAL A 98 9.91 -16.80 6.34
CA VAL A 98 11.22 -16.15 6.23
C VAL A 98 11.91 -16.17 7.59
N ASN A 99 13.17 -16.61 7.62
CA ASN A 99 14.01 -16.50 8.81
C ASN A 99 15.25 -15.67 8.50
N LEU A 100 15.41 -14.58 9.24
CA LEU A 100 16.60 -13.72 9.17
C LEU A 100 17.56 -14.12 10.27
N THR A 101 18.82 -14.36 9.91
CA THR A 101 19.88 -14.73 10.86
C THR A 101 21.12 -13.86 10.67
N GLY A 102 21.97 -13.80 11.70
CA GLY A 102 23.21 -13.02 11.66
C GLY A 102 23.10 -11.59 12.18
N ILE A 103 21.92 -11.13 12.52
CA ILE A 103 21.68 -9.83 13.15
C ILE A 103 20.89 -10.03 14.46
N THR A 104 21.11 -9.18 15.45
CA THR A 104 20.48 -9.31 16.78
C THR A 104 19.10 -8.70 16.85
N ASP A 105 18.83 -7.69 16.05
CA ASP A 105 17.53 -6.98 15.95
C ASP A 105 17.42 -6.29 14.58
N ILE A 106 16.20 -5.93 14.21
CA ILE A 106 15.95 -5.09 13.02
C ILE A 106 16.60 -3.73 13.24
N PRO A 107 17.42 -3.25 12.27
CA PRO A 107 18.15 -2.01 12.42
C PRO A 107 17.24 -0.80 12.68
N THR A 108 17.72 0.16 13.47
CA THR A 108 17.09 1.45 13.69
C THR A 108 17.65 2.55 12.78
N SER A 109 18.75 2.29 12.08
CA SER A 109 19.43 3.23 11.19
C SER A 109 19.13 2.94 9.72
N LYS A 110 18.84 3.98 8.97
CA LYS A 110 18.71 3.93 7.50
C LYS A 110 20.05 3.93 6.77
N GLN A 111 21.10 4.47 7.42
CA GLN A 111 22.44 4.61 6.85
C GLN A 111 23.27 3.34 7.07
N ARG A 112 23.06 2.65 8.20
CA ARG A 112 23.80 1.45 8.53
C ARG A 112 23.14 0.22 7.93
N GLN A 113 23.84 -0.45 7.05
CA GLN A 113 23.47 -1.79 6.56
C GLN A 113 24.13 -2.85 7.44
N LEU A 114 23.39 -3.90 7.77
CA LEU A 114 23.86 -5.06 8.50
C LEU A 114 23.84 -6.28 7.58
N GLN A 115 24.87 -7.10 7.64
CA GLN A 115 24.97 -8.37 6.93
C GLN A 115 24.09 -9.41 7.61
N ALA A 116 23.24 -10.07 6.86
CA ALA A 116 22.36 -11.12 7.34
C ALA A 116 22.20 -12.24 6.31
N TRP A 117 21.72 -13.37 6.76
CA TRP A 117 21.23 -14.44 5.92
C TRP A 117 19.71 -14.45 5.97
N MET A 118 19.10 -14.76 4.85
CA MET A 118 17.68 -15.04 4.76
C MET A 118 17.49 -16.44 4.21
N GLU A 119 16.74 -17.25 4.92
CA GLU A 119 16.17 -18.49 4.39
C GLU A 119 14.67 -18.32 4.26
N MET A 120 14.13 -18.89 3.20
CA MET A 120 12.73 -18.75 2.84
C MET A 120 12.17 -20.06 2.32
N TYR A 121 10.98 -20.40 2.82
CA TYR A 121 10.10 -21.42 2.25
C TYR A 121 8.83 -20.74 1.72
N ASP A 122 8.38 -21.11 0.53
CA ASP A 122 7.14 -20.57 -0.04
C ASP A 122 5.88 -21.37 0.33
N GLY A 123 6.02 -22.40 1.13
CA GLY A 123 4.92 -23.29 1.51
C GLY A 123 4.49 -24.29 0.44
N GLU A 124 5.03 -24.22 -0.77
CA GLU A 124 4.74 -25.09 -1.91
C GLU A 124 5.94 -25.97 -2.32
N GLY A 125 6.98 -25.99 -1.53
CA GLY A 125 8.16 -26.84 -1.70
C GLY A 125 9.38 -26.13 -2.28
N ARG A 126 9.33 -24.85 -2.56
CA ARG A 126 10.51 -24.07 -2.95
C ARG A 126 11.19 -23.47 -1.74
N TYR A 127 12.50 -23.51 -1.74
CA TYR A 127 13.36 -23.01 -0.67
C TYR A 127 14.55 -22.27 -1.28
N PHE A 128 15.03 -21.25 -0.60
CA PHE A 128 16.35 -20.70 -0.85
C PHE A 128 16.95 -20.08 0.42
N ARG A 129 18.28 -19.98 0.41
CA ARG A 129 19.05 -19.27 1.42
C ARG A 129 20.04 -18.32 0.73
N LYS A 130 19.91 -17.02 0.96
CA LYS A 130 20.75 -15.98 0.33
C LYS A 130 21.30 -15.00 1.36
N ARG A 131 22.46 -14.42 1.00
CA ARG A 131 23.04 -13.28 1.73
C ARG A 131 22.27 -12.02 1.41
N LEU A 132 22.12 -11.15 2.40
CA LEU A 132 21.49 -9.86 2.19
C LEU A 132 22.01 -8.78 3.14
N LEU A 133 21.88 -7.54 2.71
CA LEU A 133 22.12 -6.37 3.54
C LEU A 133 20.78 -5.85 4.03
N VAL A 134 20.67 -5.61 5.34
CA VAL A 134 19.45 -5.15 6.02
C VAL A 134 19.65 -3.76 6.56
N LYS A 135 18.70 -2.86 6.34
CA LYS A 135 18.64 -1.53 6.97
C LYS A 135 17.22 -1.16 7.36
N ALA A 136 17.07 -0.21 8.28
CA ALA A 136 15.76 0.31 8.65
C ALA A 136 15.07 0.98 7.44
N GLN A 137 13.75 0.87 7.39
CA GLN A 137 12.89 1.52 6.39
C GLN A 137 11.77 2.30 7.08
N GLY A 138 11.38 3.43 6.50
CA GLY A 138 10.30 4.27 6.98
C GLY A 138 10.78 5.63 7.50
N GLY A 139 9.82 6.50 7.79
CA GLY A 139 10.03 7.80 8.45
C GLY A 139 9.66 7.70 9.92
N TYR A 140 8.42 7.98 10.23
CA TYR A 140 7.88 7.90 11.59
C TYR A 140 7.84 6.45 12.11
N SER A 141 7.48 5.49 11.25
CA SER A 141 7.32 4.06 11.58
C SER A 141 8.59 3.38 12.13
N ILE A 142 9.77 3.99 11.96
CA ILE A 142 11.01 3.49 12.56
C ILE A 142 10.99 3.54 14.10
N ARG A 143 10.08 4.33 14.67
CA ARG A 143 9.88 4.47 16.12
C ARG A 143 9.01 3.38 16.73
N PHE A 144 8.26 2.67 15.90
CA PHE A 144 7.43 1.57 16.38
C PHE A 144 8.28 0.37 16.85
N PRO A 145 7.81 -0.40 17.83
CA PRO A 145 8.49 -1.60 18.30
C PRO A 145 8.71 -2.62 17.19
N LYS A 146 7.68 -2.87 16.37
CA LYS A 146 7.75 -3.67 15.15
C LYS A 146 8.09 -2.77 13.97
N ARG A 147 9.28 -2.94 13.39
CA ARG A 147 9.84 -2.02 12.40
C ARG A 147 9.75 -2.56 10.99
N ASN A 148 9.55 -1.66 10.04
CA ASN A 148 9.79 -1.94 8.64
C ASN A 148 11.30 -2.03 8.39
N PHE A 149 11.71 -2.87 7.47
CA PHE A 149 13.10 -2.95 7.03
C PHE A 149 13.23 -3.15 5.52
N SER A 150 14.38 -2.81 5.01
CA SER A 150 14.75 -2.96 3.61
C SER A 150 15.86 -3.99 3.51
N VAL A 151 15.75 -4.87 2.53
CA VAL A 151 16.77 -5.86 2.20
C VAL A 151 17.28 -5.62 0.79
N ILE A 152 18.53 -6.01 0.56
CA ILE A 152 19.16 -6.10 -0.77
C ILE A 152 19.93 -7.41 -0.79
N PHE A 153 19.68 -8.25 -1.78
CA PHE A 153 20.48 -9.45 -2.03
C PHE A 153 21.88 -9.05 -2.46
N CYS A 154 22.86 -9.81 -2.06
CA CYS A 154 24.26 -9.52 -2.33
C CYS A 154 25.06 -10.80 -2.65
N ASN A 155 26.18 -10.60 -3.32
CA ASN A 155 27.11 -11.65 -3.67
C ASN A 155 27.87 -12.23 -2.45
N GLU A 156 28.80 -13.11 -2.70
CA GLU A 156 29.62 -13.73 -1.65
C GLU A 156 30.50 -12.74 -0.87
N ASN A 157 30.81 -11.59 -1.47
CA ASN A 157 31.59 -10.52 -0.86
C ASN A 157 30.73 -9.48 -0.10
N TRP A 158 29.43 -9.72 0.01
CA TRP A 158 28.46 -8.78 0.61
C TRP A 158 28.31 -7.48 -0.18
N GLU A 159 28.46 -7.52 -1.49
CA GLU A 159 28.31 -6.40 -2.40
C GLU A 159 26.98 -6.52 -3.16
N GLU A 160 26.30 -5.38 -3.39
CA GLU A 160 25.12 -5.32 -4.26
C GLU A 160 25.54 -5.67 -5.70
N GLU A 161 24.79 -6.53 -6.37
CA GLU A 161 25.03 -6.85 -7.77
C GLU A 161 24.31 -5.89 -8.70
N ASP A 162 24.97 -5.51 -9.82
CA ASP A 162 24.37 -4.62 -10.81
C ASP A 162 23.24 -5.29 -11.61
N THR A 163 23.29 -6.60 -11.74
CA THR A 163 22.30 -7.41 -12.47
C THR A 163 21.44 -8.15 -11.47
N PRO A 164 20.19 -7.75 -11.25
CA PRO A 164 19.30 -8.45 -10.36
C PRO A 164 18.89 -9.79 -10.97
N ASP A 165 18.96 -10.80 -10.14
CA ASP A 165 18.74 -12.20 -10.46
C ASP A 165 17.47 -12.78 -9.83
N PHE A 166 16.65 -11.93 -9.17
CA PHE A 166 15.50 -12.36 -8.40
C PHE A 166 14.19 -11.80 -8.96
N SER A 167 13.23 -12.68 -9.29
CA SER A 167 11.87 -12.32 -9.68
C SER A 167 10.82 -13.20 -8.99
N ILE A 168 9.70 -12.62 -8.64
CA ILE A 168 8.54 -13.29 -8.04
C ILE A 168 7.32 -13.00 -8.90
N GLY A 169 6.58 -14.02 -9.32
CA GLY A 169 5.40 -13.88 -10.14
C GLY A 169 5.69 -13.05 -11.40
N ASP A 170 4.98 -11.96 -11.53
CA ASP A 170 5.06 -11.04 -12.66
C ASP A 170 6.08 -9.90 -12.49
N TRP A 171 6.76 -9.87 -11.38
CA TRP A 171 7.63 -8.75 -11.07
C TRP A 171 8.84 -8.70 -11.99
N VAL A 172 9.20 -7.50 -12.38
CA VAL A 172 10.49 -7.25 -13.03
C VAL A 172 11.60 -7.63 -12.04
N ARG A 173 12.65 -8.28 -12.54
CA ARG A 173 13.79 -8.70 -11.71
C ARG A 173 14.34 -7.55 -10.86
N GLN A 174 14.49 -7.81 -9.60
CA GLN A 174 15.01 -6.91 -8.57
C GLN A 174 15.85 -7.68 -7.56
N ASP A 175 16.71 -6.97 -6.88
CA ASP A 175 17.57 -7.47 -5.80
C ASP A 175 17.16 -6.90 -4.43
N GLY A 176 16.29 -5.90 -4.44
CA GLY A 176 15.95 -5.17 -3.24
C GLY A 176 14.46 -5.08 -2.96
N PHE A 177 14.08 -5.40 -1.72
CA PHE A 177 12.70 -5.47 -1.25
C PHE A 177 12.51 -4.75 0.06
N HIS A 178 11.25 -4.49 0.42
CA HIS A 178 10.84 -4.05 1.74
C HIS A 178 10.08 -5.16 2.45
N PHE A 179 10.28 -5.26 3.74
CA PHE A 179 9.42 -5.97 4.65
C PHE A 179 8.65 -4.93 5.46
N LYS A 180 7.39 -4.77 5.12
CA LYS A 180 6.51 -3.78 5.74
C LYS A 180 5.79 -4.41 6.93
N ALA A 181 6.01 -3.86 8.11
CA ALA A 181 5.41 -4.32 9.34
C ALA A 181 3.94 -3.93 9.47
N PHE A 182 3.55 -2.81 8.85
CA PHE A 182 2.23 -2.20 8.97
C PHE A 182 1.69 -2.25 10.41
N TYR A 183 2.52 -1.75 11.36
CA TYR A 183 2.32 -1.97 12.79
C TYR A 183 0.97 -1.47 13.31
N THR A 184 0.41 -0.43 12.71
CA THR A 184 -0.86 0.18 13.12
C THR A 184 -2.07 -0.34 12.35
N ASP A 185 -1.85 -1.27 11.43
CA ASP A 185 -2.84 -1.87 10.54
C ASP A 185 -3.13 -3.30 10.99
N PHE A 186 -4.36 -3.60 11.28
CA PHE A 186 -4.84 -4.94 11.64
C PHE A 186 -4.52 -5.99 10.56
N MET A 187 -4.73 -5.63 9.29
CA MET A 187 -4.49 -6.55 8.16
C MET A 187 -3.01 -6.82 7.88
N ARG A 188 -2.09 -6.00 8.42
CA ARG A 188 -0.66 -6.03 8.06
C ARG A 188 -0.41 -5.95 6.55
N GLY A 189 -1.35 -5.39 5.80
CA GLY A 189 -1.34 -5.39 4.33
C GLY A 189 -2.24 -4.37 3.67
N THR A 190 -2.84 -3.43 4.39
CA THR A 190 -3.76 -2.41 3.84
C THR A 190 -3.15 -1.64 2.67
N GLY A 191 -1.85 -1.33 2.75
CA GLY A 191 -1.14 -0.68 1.65
C GLY A 191 -1.11 -1.53 0.38
N GLU A 192 -0.89 -2.83 0.50
CA GLU A 192 -0.87 -3.77 -0.64
C GLU A 192 -2.25 -3.93 -1.26
N ILE A 193 -3.29 -4.00 -0.42
CA ILE A 193 -4.68 -4.03 -0.86
C ILE A 193 -4.99 -2.75 -1.66
N GLY A 194 -4.57 -1.59 -1.15
CA GLY A 194 -4.71 -0.31 -1.84
C GLY A 194 -4.01 -0.27 -3.20
N TYR A 195 -2.77 -0.77 -3.30
CA TYR A 195 -2.06 -0.84 -4.59
C TYR A 195 -2.74 -1.77 -5.59
N LYS A 196 -3.23 -2.92 -5.15
CA LYS A 196 -3.98 -3.85 -6.01
C LYS A 196 -5.26 -3.20 -6.54
N TRP A 197 -5.97 -2.45 -5.70
CA TRP A 197 -7.16 -1.71 -6.13
C TRP A 197 -6.84 -0.56 -7.10
N TYR A 198 -5.76 0.19 -6.84
CA TYR A 198 -5.31 1.23 -7.77
C TYR A 198 -4.98 0.66 -9.16
N ARG A 199 -4.30 -0.49 -9.22
CA ARG A 199 -4.03 -1.15 -10.52
C ARG A 199 -5.29 -1.53 -11.26
N GLN A 200 -6.31 -2.04 -10.56
CA GLN A 200 -7.62 -2.30 -11.16
C GLN A 200 -8.25 -1.00 -11.70
N MET A 201 -8.12 0.09 -10.96
CA MET A 201 -8.63 1.40 -11.35
C MET A 201 -8.05 1.91 -12.68
N VAL A 202 -6.75 1.73 -12.88
CA VAL A 202 -6.05 2.27 -14.06
C VAL A 202 -5.92 1.27 -15.20
N ALA A 203 -6.30 0.02 -15.00
CA ALA A 203 -6.12 -1.08 -15.98
C ALA A 203 -6.94 -0.91 -17.27
N ASP A 204 -8.04 -0.17 -17.22
CA ASP A 204 -8.93 0.03 -18.36
C ASP A 204 -8.54 1.20 -19.27
N ARG A 205 -7.58 2.00 -18.84
CA ARG A 205 -6.99 3.04 -19.65
C ARG A 205 -5.72 2.50 -20.25
N LEU A 206 -5.39 2.93 -21.48
CA LEU A 206 -4.04 2.76 -21.97
C LEU A 206 -3.14 3.41 -20.96
N PRO A 207 -2.43 2.63 -20.16
CA PRO A 207 -1.63 3.20 -19.11
C PRO A 207 -0.67 4.19 -19.76
N PHE A 208 -0.46 5.33 -19.14
CA PHE A 208 0.51 6.31 -19.62
C PHE A 208 1.89 5.69 -19.82
N TRP A 209 2.18 4.60 -19.18
CA TRP A 209 3.38 3.79 -19.34
C TRP A 209 3.45 3.02 -20.67
N GLU A 210 2.37 2.70 -21.34
CA GLU A 210 2.39 2.08 -22.66
C GLU A 210 2.83 3.06 -23.77
N ARG A 211 2.80 4.35 -23.48
CA ARG A 211 3.18 5.39 -24.44
C ARG A 211 4.66 5.43 -24.78
N GLY A 212 5.50 4.73 -24.05
CA GLY A 212 6.95 4.73 -24.24
C GLY A 212 7.52 3.53 -25.02
N GLY A 213 6.72 2.58 -25.47
CA GLY A 213 7.20 1.38 -26.16
C GLY A 213 7.98 0.39 -25.28
N TYR A 214 8.23 0.74 -24.03
CA TYR A 214 9.01 -0.05 -23.08
C TYR A 214 8.17 -0.99 -22.24
N TYR A 215 6.87 -0.78 -22.25
CA TYR A 215 5.93 -1.43 -21.32
C TYR A 215 5.43 -2.77 -21.80
N ASN A 216 5.42 -3.00 -23.08
CA ASN A 216 4.96 -4.26 -23.66
C ASN A 216 5.82 -5.47 -23.27
N GLU A 217 7.03 -5.24 -22.78
CA GLU A 217 7.98 -6.26 -22.39
C GLU A 217 8.12 -6.42 -20.87
N SER A 218 7.59 -5.47 -20.09
CA SER A 218 7.67 -5.51 -18.64
C SER A 218 6.31 -5.24 -18.02
N ARG A 219 5.96 -5.99 -17.02
CA ARG A 219 4.78 -5.77 -16.20
C ARG A 219 5.04 -4.66 -15.18
N ALA A 220 5.46 -3.49 -15.68
CA ALA A 220 5.71 -2.34 -14.83
C ALA A 220 4.43 -1.94 -14.11
N LEU A 221 4.46 -1.99 -12.81
CA LEU A 221 3.26 -1.85 -11.99
C LEU A 221 2.97 -0.40 -11.60
N CYS A 222 3.90 0.53 -11.89
CA CYS A 222 3.80 1.95 -11.53
C CYS A 222 3.71 2.20 -10.00
N VAL A 223 3.10 1.30 -9.27
CA VAL A 223 3.01 1.27 -7.80
C VAL A 223 3.70 0.02 -7.25
N PRO A 224 4.05 -0.04 -5.96
CA PRO A 224 4.50 -1.28 -5.34
C PRO A 224 3.48 -2.40 -5.47
N ASP A 225 3.95 -3.61 -5.28
CA ASP A 225 3.16 -4.82 -5.11
C ASP A 225 3.77 -5.67 -4.01
N GLY A 226 3.00 -6.56 -3.41
CA GLY A 226 3.48 -7.38 -2.32
C GLY A 226 2.54 -8.53 -2.00
N PHE A 227 3.06 -9.43 -1.18
CA PHE A 227 2.34 -10.58 -0.65
C PHE A 227 2.67 -10.77 0.84
N PRO A 228 1.81 -11.45 1.61
CA PRO A 228 2.04 -11.68 3.02
C PRO A 228 3.17 -12.68 3.27
N CYS A 229 3.93 -12.44 4.32
CA CYS A 229 4.94 -13.37 4.80
C CYS A 229 5.02 -13.41 6.32
N ILE A 230 5.43 -14.53 6.86
CA ILE A 230 5.70 -14.75 8.28
C ILE A 230 7.20 -14.63 8.47
N VAL A 231 7.62 -13.69 9.31
CA VAL A 231 9.04 -13.40 9.53
C VAL A 231 9.47 -13.86 10.90
N TYR A 232 10.61 -14.54 10.92
CA TYR A 232 11.37 -14.94 12.10
C TYR A 232 12.70 -14.19 12.12
N LEU A 233 13.20 -13.94 13.31
CA LEU A 233 14.52 -13.35 13.55
C LEU A 233 15.32 -14.26 14.47
N ASN A 234 16.42 -14.82 13.96
CA ASN A 234 17.23 -15.83 14.63
C ASN A 234 16.36 -16.99 15.17
N GLY A 235 15.47 -17.48 14.33
CA GLY A 235 14.55 -18.57 14.63
C GLY A 235 13.38 -18.23 15.55
N LYS A 236 13.20 -16.98 16.01
CA LYS A 236 12.09 -16.56 16.86
C LYS A 236 11.05 -15.78 16.06
N PHE A 237 9.77 -16.06 16.28
CA PHE A 237 8.67 -15.37 15.61
C PHE A 237 8.78 -13.85 15.80
N LEU A 238 8.86 -13.14 14.70
CA LEU A 238 8.91 -11.67 14.68
C LEU A 238 7.55 -11.07 14.33
N GLY A 239 6.81 -11.70 13.41
CA GLY A 239 5.46 -11.26 13.07
C GLY A 239 5.06 -11.47 11.61
N VAL A 240 3.83 -11.04 11.31
CA VAL A 240 3.27 -10.98 9.97
C VAL A 240 3.78 -9.70 9.28
N TYR A 241 4.31 -9.83 8.08
CA TYR A 241 4.83 -8.75 7.26
C TYR A 241 4.27 -8.81 5.85
N ALA A 242 4.33 -7.70 5.14
CA ALA A 242 4.23 -7.71 3.68
C ALA A 242 5.63 -7.70 3.08
N TRP A 243 5.94 -8.68 2.23
CA TRP A 243 7.10 -8.64 1.34
C TRP A 243 6.73 -7.80 0.14
N GLN A 244 7.33 -6.62 0.00
CA GLN A 244 6.90 -5.57 -0.92
C GLN A 244 8.02 -5.17 -1.88
N LEU A 245 7.68 -4.91 -3.12
CA LEU A 245 8.53 -4.23 -4.08
C LEU A 245 8.92 -2.83 -3.57
N LYS A 246 10.19 -2.47 -3.74
CA LYS A 246 10.61 -1.09 -3.55
C LYS A 246 10.04 -0.19 -4.66
N LYS A 247 9.84 1.09 -4.35
CA LYS A 247 9.71 2.11 -5.38
C LYS A 247 11.01 2.21 -6.17
N HIS A 248 11.00 1.66 -7.35
CA HIS A 248 12.17 1.52 -8.19
C HIS A 248 11.85 1.85 -9.65
N ARG A 249 12.83 2.38 -10.40
CA ARG A 249 12.67 2.71 -11.83
C ARG A 249 12.13 1.57 -12.68
N ARG A 250 12.44 0.31 -12.30
CA ARG A 250 11.96 -0.88 -13.02
C ARG A 250 10.46 -1.06 -12.91
N ASN A 251 9.87 -0.70 -11.77
CA ASN A 251 8.41 -0.73 -11.61
C ASN A 251 7.69 0.25 -12.54
N MET A 252 8.44 1.21 -13.09
CA MET A 252 7.96 2.20 -14.08
C MET A 252 8.59 1.98 -15.46
N ASN A 253 9.27 0.85 -15.66
CA ASN A 253 9.97 0.50 -16.90
C ASN A 253 10.89 1.62 -17.42
N MET A 254 11.61 2.29 -16.55
CA MET A 254 12.51 3.39 -16.89
C MET A 254 13.93 2.90 -17.15
N LYS A 255 14.53 3.43 -18.22
CA LYS A 255 15.94 3.17 -18.51
C LYS A 255 16.85 3.86 -17.50
N LYS A 256 17.93 3.17 -17.08
CA LYS A 256 18.89 3.59 -16.06
C LYS A 256 19.63 4.89 -16.43
N ALA A 257 19.95 5.08 -17.71
CA ALA A 257 20.84 6.13 -18.19
C ALA A 257 20.18 7.15 -19.15
N THR A 258 18.87 7.21 -19.23
CA THR A 258 18.14 8.15 -20.08
C THR A 258 17.74 9.36 -19.25
N ALA A 259 18.20 10.54 -19.63
CA ALA A 259 17.95 11.78 -18.88
C ALA A 259 16.47 12.14 -18.79
N GLU A 260 15.70 11.82 -19.81
CA GLU A 260 14.28 12.09 -19.95
C GLU A 260 13.41 11.20 -19.05
N HIS A 261 13.93 10.05 -18.62
CA HIS A 261 13.24 9.12 -17.72
C HIS A 261 13.47 9.52 -16.26
N VAL A 262 12.76 10.54 -15.79
CA VAL A 262 12.92 11.05 -14.42
C VAL A 262 11.85 10.49 -13.52
N HIS A 263 12.28 9.96 -12.37
CA HIS A 263 11.42 9.51 -11.28
C HIS A 263 11.81 10.23 -10.00
N LEU A 264 10.86 10.97 -9.44
CA LEU A 264 11.00 11.72 -8.19
C LEU A 264 10.13 11.08 -7.11
N ASP A 265 10.70 10.95 -5.94
CA ASP A 265 10.03 10.48 -4.74
C ASP A 265 9.90 11.64 -3.74
N GLY A 266 8.67 12.00 -3.41
CA GLY A 266 8.38 13.00 -2.40
C GLY A 266 8.67 12.47 -1.00
N ASN A 267 9.65 13.08 -0.32
CA ASN A 267 10.09 12.63 0.99
C ASN A 267 9.37 13.33 2.15
N VAL A 268 9.26 14.66 2.09
CA VAL A 268 8.59 15.47 3.13
C VAL A 268 7.99 16.72 2.50
N ASN A 269 6.69 16.92 2.62
CA ASN A 269 6.00 18.15 2.23
C ASN A 269 6.36 18.72 0.84
N ASP A 270 5.93 18.05 -0.21
CA ASP A 270 6.16 18.45 -1.62
C ASP A 270 5.52 19.79 -2.02
N LEU A 271 4.90 20.50 -1.08
CA LEU A 271 4.39 21.86 -1.31
C LEU A 271 5.39 22.78 -2.00
N TYR A 272 6.67 22.54 -1.78
CA TYR A 272 7.75 23.37 -2.32
C TYR A 272 8.19 22.96 -3.73
N LEU A 273 7.86 21.77 -4.20
CA LEU A 273 8.23 21.34 -5.55
C LEU A 273 7.61 22.25 -6.62
N PHE A 274 6.38 22.74 -6.40
CA PHE A 274 5.60 23.48 -7.39
C PHE A 274 5.51 24.99 -7.15
N ASN A 275 6.20 25.56 -6.19
CA ASN A 275 6.06 27.00 -5.89
C ASN A 275 7.16 27.89 -6.50
N GLY A 276 7.99 27.34 -7.38
CA GLY A 276 9.07 28.04 -8.07
C GLY A 276 10.34 28.23 -7.25
N LYS A 277 10.35 27.76 -6.01
CA LYS A 277 11.55 27.74 -5.14
C LYS A 277 11.75 26.30 -4.68
N VAL A 278 12.52 25.54 -5.46
CA VAL A 278 12.75 24.11 -5.16
C VAL A 278 13.43 23.98 -3.80
N ASN A 279 12.76 23.33 -2.87
CA ASN A 279 13.42 22.81 -1.68
C ASN A 279 14.00 21.43 -2.00
N TRP A 280 15.24 21.43 -2.45
CA TRP A 280 15.92 20.23 -2.90
C TRP A 280 16.01 19.10 -1.88
N LYS A 281 15.88 19.40 -0.59
CA LYS A 281 15.90 18.44 0.51
C LYS A 281 14.55 17.73 0.74
N GLN A 282 13.52 18.09 -0.01
CA GLN A 282 12.16 17.58 0.18
C GLN A 282 11.80 16.41 -0.72
N PHE A 283 12.64 16.05 -1.68
CA PHE A 283 12.41 14.93 -2.59
C PHE A 283 13.73 14.31 -3.05
N GLU A 284 13.64 13.10 -3.57
CA GLU A 284 14.78 12.33 -4.06
C GLU A 284 14.59 12.03 -5.55
N ALA A 285 15.65 12.14 -6.34
CA ALA A 285 15.65 11.69 -7.73
C ALA A 285 16.04 10.20 -7.77
N ARG A 286 15.06 9.33 -8.01
CA ARG A 286 15.24 7.88 -8.03
C ARG A 286 15.76 7.36 -9.37
N ASN A 287 15.50 8.09 -10.44
CA ASN A 287 15.99 7.82 -11.78
C ASN A 287 16.18 9.15 -12.53
N PRO A 288 17.09 9.25 -13.49
CA PRO A 288 18.05 8.24 -13.93
C PRO A 288 19.19 7.99 -12.93
N LYS A 289 19.99 7.00 -13.20
CA LYS A 289 21.24 6.68 -12.49
C LYS A 289 22.46 7.17 -13.31
N GLN A 290 23.64 6.95 -12.80
CA GLN A 290 24.89 7.41 -13.43
C GLN A 290 24.89 8.95 -13.62
N LEU A 291 24.48 9.64 -12.55
CA LEU A 291 24.52 11.09 -12.43
C LEU A 291 25.73 11.50 -11.59
N TYR A 292 26.15 12.76 -11.76
CA TYR A 292 27.27 13.30 -11.01
C TYR A 292 26.90 14.60 -10.28
N THR A 293 27.50 14.78 -9.13
CA THR A 293 27.39 16.02 -8.33
C THR A 293 28.21 17.15 -8.96
N SER A 294 28.06 18.35 -8.42
CA SER A 294 28.88 19.51 -8.79
C SER A 294 30.37 19.32 -8.51
N LYS A 295 30.71 18.38 -7.63
CA LYS A 295 32.10 18.02 -7.32
C LYS A 295 32.70 16.98 -8.28
N GLY A 296 31.88 16.43 -9.20
CA GLY A 296 32.29 15.36 -10.10
C GLY A 296 32.26 13.99 -9.43
N GLU A 297 31.59 13.84 -8.29
CA GLU A 297 31.37 12.58 -7.58
C GLU A 297 30.07 11.93 -8.05
N PRO A 298 29.96 10.60 -8.08
CA PRO A 298 28.71 9.91 -8.38
C PRO A 298 27.58 10.38 -7.46
N TYR A 299 26.41 10.64 -8.04
CA TYR A 299 25.22 11.06 -7.30
C TYR A 299 24.50 9.85 -6.73
N ASP A 300 24.22 9.87 -5.44
CA ASP A 300 23.61 8.76 -4.69
C ASP A 300 22.07 8.69 -4.77
N GLY A 301 21.44 9.72 -5.35
CA GLY A 301 19.99 9.79 -5.52
C GLY A 301 19.25 10.51 -4.38
N ASN A 302 19.93 11.07 -3.37
CA ASN A 302 19.25 11.66 -2.23
C ASN A 302 18.72 13.07 -2.51
N TYR A 303 19.57 14.00 -2.95
CA TYR A 303 19.16 15.41 -3.11
C TYR A 303 19.54 15.98 -4.48
N PRO A 304 18.55 16.27 -5.36
CA PRO A 304 18.84 16.80 -6.70
C PRO A 304 19.61 18.13 -6.74
N SER A 305 19.71 18.85 -5.61
CA SER A 305 20.56 20.05 -5.51
C SER A 305 22.03 19.77 -5.78
N GLU A 306 22.47 18.55 -5.50
CA GLU A 306 23.85 18.12 -5.69
C GLU A 306 24.21 17.84 -7.16
N LEU A 307 23.18 17.71 -8.04
CA LEU A 307 23.41 17.52 -9.47
C LEU A 307 24.13 18.73 -10.05
N ILE A 308 25.06 18.45 -10.96
CA ILE A 308 25.82 19.49 -11.65
C ILE A 308 24.89 20.30 -12.57
N ASP A 309 25.21 21.58 -12.71
CA ASP A 309 24.59 22.50 -13.65
C ASP A 309 25.64 22.90 -14.70
N GLU A 310 25.25 23.10 -15.95
CA GLU A 310 26.15 23.50 -17.04
C GLU A 310 26.93 24.78 -16.71
N LYS A 311 26.39 25.63 -15.82
CA LYS A 311 27.04 26.88 -15.37
C LYS A 311 28.03 26.65 -14.23
N CYS A 312 28.12 25.44 -13.69
CA CYS A 312 29.03 25.14 -12.60
C CYS A 312 30.47 25.13 -13.11
N LYS A 313 31.38 25.73 -12.32
CA LYS A 313 32.82 25.61 -12.58
C LYS A 313 33.22 24.14 -12.55
N GLY A 314 33.93 23.68 -13.59
CA GLY A 314 34.33 22.27 -13.71
C GLY A 314 33.32 21.37 -14.41
N PHE A 315 32.22 21.93 -14.97
CA PHE A 315 31.32 21.15 -15.80
C PHE A 315 32.04 20.53 -16.99
N TYR A 316 32.83 21.32 -17.70
CA TYR A 316 33.75 20.84 -18.76
C TYR A 316 35.15 20.73 -18.18
N ASN A 317 35.54 19.54 -17.76
CA ASN A 317 36.89 19.23 -17.30
C ASN A 317 37.57 18.31 -18.34
N ALA A 318 38.77 18.69 -18.80
CA ALA A 318 39.50 17.92 -19.80
C ALA A 318 39.91 16.52 -19.30
N GLU A 319 40.05 16.37 -17.98
CA GLU A 319 40.44 15.11 -17.34
C GLU A 319 39.29 14.13 -17.15
N ASP A 320 38.03 14.56 -17.34
CA ASP A 320 36.88 13.71 -17.19
C ASP A 320 36.89 12.57 -18.21
N SER A 321 36.62 11.36 -17.76
CA SER A 321 36.34 10.23 -18.64
C SER A 321 35.08 10.46 -19.48
N ALA A 322 34.87 9.70 -20.52
CA ALA A 322 33.65 9.79 -21.34
C ALA A 322 32.40 9.53 -20.49
N GLU A 323 32.46 8.55 -19.59
CA GLU A 323 31.36 8.23 -18.65
C GLU A 323 31.02 9.40 -17.72
N VAL A 324 32.05 10.06 -17.16
CA VAL A 324 31.87 11.22 -16.29
C VAL A 324 31.24 12.39 -17.05
N ARG A 325 31.68 12.64 -18.28
CA ARG A 325 31.09 13.70 -19.11
C ARG A 325 29.62 13.45 -19.41
N GLU A 326 29.30 12.25 -19.90
CA GLU A 326 27.89 11.87 -20.15
C GLU A 326 27.04 11.96 -18.88
N GLY A 327 27.57 11.52 -17.76
CA GLY A 327 26.89 11.59 -16.47
C GLY A 327 26.66 13.02 -15.99
N LYS A 328 27.60 13.93 -16.22
CA LYS A 328 27.46 15.37 -15.95
C LYS A 328 26.39 16.01 -16.86
N GLU A 329 26.40 15.73 -18.16
CA GLU A 329 25.37 16.20 -19.08
C GLU A 329 23.97 15.68 -18.70
N ARG A 330 23.88 14.41 -18.34
CA ARG A 330 22.64 13.80 -17.84
C ARG A 330 22.16 14.48 -16.57
N SER A 331 23.05 14.76 -15.63
CA SER A 331 22.75 15.48 -14.37
C SER A 331 22.19 16.88 -14.64
N ALA A 332 22.81 17.63 -15.54
CA ALA A 332 22.36 18.97 -15.93
C ALA A 332 20.95 18.94 -16.53
N LYS A 333 20.68 18.00 -17.45
CA LYS A 333 19.35 17.83 -18.04
C LYS A 333 18.29 17.47 -16.98
N VAL A 334 18.56 16.51 -16.11
CA VAL A 334 17.65 16.12 -15.03
C VAL A 334 17.34 17.31 -14.12
N LYS A 335 18.36 18.06 -13.74
CA LYS A 335 18.19 19.26 -12.92
C LYS A 335 17.30 20.30 -13.62
N GLN A 336 17.49 20.51 -14.93
CA GLN A 336 16.63 21.39 -15.71
C GLN A 336 15.17 20.90 -15.77
N TYR A 337 14.94 19.60 -15.94
CA TYR A 337 13.57 19.05 -15.93
C TYR A 337 12.86 19.26 -14.58
N ILE A 338 13.57 19.07 -13.47
CA ILE A 338 13.04 19.32 -12.12
C ILE A 338 12.76 20.83 -11.92
N LEU A 339 13.65 21.71 -12.34
CA LEU A 339 13.44 23.16 -12.29
C LEU A 339 12.24 23.60 -13.13
N ARG A 340 12.06 23.00 -14.31
CA ARG A 340 10.90 23.24 -15.18
C ARG A 340 9.61 22.81 -14.50
N LEU A 341 9.57 21.59 -13.94
CA LEU A 341 8.42 21.09 -13.18
C LEU A 341 8.06 22.06 -12.03
N SER A 342 9.05 22.51 -11.28
CA SER A 342 8.86 23.48 -10.20
C SER A 342 8.28 24.81 -10.69
N GLY A 343 8.64 25.25 -11.89
CA GLY A 343 8.15 26.48 -12.51
C GLY A 343 6.73 26.41 -13.03
N TYR A 344 6.20 25.24 -13.30
CA TYR A 344 4.92 25.05 -14.00
C TYR A 344 3.73 25.72 -13.30
N LYS A 345 3.67 25.69 -11.97
CA LYS A 345 2.56 26.36 -11.25
C LYS A 345 2.51 27.87 -11.56
N LYS A 346 3.65 28.52 -11.61
CA LYS A 346 3.74 29.96 -11.93
C LYS A 346 3.37 30.25 -13.38
N GLU A 347 3.83 29.41 -14.30
CA GLU A 347 3.50 29.51 -15.72
C GLU A 347 1.99 29.28 -15.93
N LEU A 348 1.43 28.24 -15.36
CA LEU A 348 0.00 27.92 -15.46
C LEU A 348 -0.88 29.02 -14.86
N ALA A 349 -0.47 29.66 -13.76
CA ALA A 349 -1.16 30.82 -13.23
C ALA A 349 -1.14 32.05 -14.16
N ALA A 350 -0.17 32.14 -15.08
CA ALA A 350 -0.19 33.14 -16.14
C ALA A 350 -1.22 32.79 -17.24
N PHE A 351 -1.23 31.53 -17.68
CA PHE A 351 -2.20 31.04 -18.66
C PHE A 351 -3.64 31.05 -18.14
N GLU A 352 -3.84 30.86 -16.83
CA GLU A 352 -5.17 30.99 -16.18
C GLU A 352 -5.78 32.38 -16.41
N ARG A 353 -4.97 33.45 -16.45
CA ARG A 353 -5.43 34.82 -16.74
C ARG A 353 -5.80 35.04 -18.21
N GLU A 354 -5.31 34.19 -19.12
CA GLU A 354 -5.65 34.22 -20.54
C GLU A 354 -6.96 33.48 -20.84
N GLY A 355 -7.42 32.65 -19.92
CA GLY A 355 -8.69 31.92 -20.00
C GLY A 355 -8.54 30.42 -19.81
N GLU A 356 -9.66 29.77 -19.50
CA GLU A 356 -9.72 28.34 -19.16
C GLU A 356 -9.20 27.43 -20.29
N GLU A 357 -9.57 27.68 -21.52
CA GLU A 357 -9.15 26.86 -22.66
C GLU A 357 -7.62 26.90 -22.85
N THR A 358 -7.02 28.07 -22.69
CA THR A 358 -5.56 28.23 -22.75
C THR A 358 -4.89 27.47 -21.61
N LEU A 359 -5.42 27.62 -20.39
CA LEU A 359 -4.92 26.91 -19.23
C LEU A 359 -4.99 25.38 -19.43
N LYS A 360 -6.16 24.85 -19.82
CA LYS A 360 -6.33 23.40 -20.04
C LYS A 360 -5.36 22.87 -21.07
N ARG A 361 -5.25 23.52 -22.22
CA ARG A 361 -4.30 23.14 -23.26
C ARG A 361 -2.84 23.13 -22.75
N GLU A 362 -2.44 24.13 -21.98
CA GLU A 362 -1.09 24.24 -21.44
C GLU A 362 -0.83 23.28 -20.29
N LEU A 363 -1.86 22.95 -19.51
CA LEU A 363 -1.79 21.93 -18.46
C LEU A 363 -1.58 20.53 -19.06
N GLU A 364 -2.34 20.19 -20.12
CA GLU A 364 -2.24 18.90 -20.83
C GLU A 364 -0.88 18.67 -21.52
N LYS A 365 -0.18 19.74 -21.89
CA LYS A 365 1.20 19.64 -22.39
C LYS A 365 2.20 19.24 -21.30
N ARG A 366 1.92 19.60 -20.06
CA ARG A 366 2.85 19.47 -18.92
C ARG A 366 2.52 18.30 -18.00
N PHE A 367 1.27 17.88 -17.98
CA PHE A 367 0.79 16.82 -17.12
C PHE A 367 -0.10 15.83 -17.86
N ASP A 368 -0.03 14.59 -17.48
CA ASP A 368 -1.01 13.58 -17.86
C ASP A 368 -2.26 13.75 -17.00
N ILE A 369 -3.28 14.37 -17.57
CA ILE A 369 -4.52 14.69 -16.85
C ILE A 369 -5.20 13.42 -16.32
N GLN A 370 -5.15 12.33 -17.08
CA GLN A 370 -5.75 11.06 -16.64
C GLN A 370 -5.10 10.56 -15.35
N SER A 371 -3.76 10.61 -15.25
CA SER A 371 -3.07 10.19 -14.03
C SER A 371 -3.40 11.10 -12.84
N LEU A 372 -3.61 12.39 -13.07
CA LEU A 372 -4.01 13.32 -12.01
C LEU A 372 -5.44 13.06 -11.54
N LEU A 373 -6.37 12.81 -12.46
CA LEU A 373 -7.76 12.47 -12.11
C LEU A 373 -7.85 11.13 -11.38
N ASP A 374 -7.15 10.09 -11.88
CA ASP A 374 -7.10 8.79 -11.22
C ASP A 374 -6.52 8.90 -9.80
N TYR A 375 -5.43 9.68 -9.64
CA TYR A 375 -4.84 9.90 -8.33
C TYR A 375 -5.81 10.60 -7.37
N GLN A 376 -6.53 11.64 -7.84
CA GLN A 376 -7.46 12.39 -7.01
C GLN A 376 -8.68 11.57 -6.60
N VAL A 377 -9.27 10.82 -7.53
CA VAL A 377 -10.37 9.88 -7.23
C VAL A 377 -9.91 8.83 -6.22
N PHE A 378 -8.75 8.20 -6.46
CA PHE A 378 -8.20 7.18 -5.58
C PHE A 378 -7.90 7.72 -4.18
N PHE A 379 -7.33 8.92 -4.11
CA PHE A 379 -7.08 9.62 -2.86
C PHE A 379 -8.37 9.80 -2.04
N ARG A 380 -9.46 10.21 -2.70
CA ARG A 380 -10.75 10.35 -2.03
C ARG A 380 -11.34 9.01 -1.61
N VAL A 381 -11.26 7.99 -2.46
CA VAL A 381 -11.76 6.63 -2.17
C VAL A 381 -11.09 6.06 -0.93
N LEU A 382 -9.77 6.08 -0.85
CA LEU A 382 -9.03 5.51 0.27
C LEU A 382 -8.90 6.42 1.48
N MET A 383 -9.25 7.70 1.37
CA MET A 383 -8.95 8.72 2.39
C MET A 383 -7.46 8.75 2.75
N ASN A 384 -6.58 8.70 1.76
CA ASN A 384 -5.13 8.73 1.97
C ASN A 384 -4.66 10.12 2.43
N GLY A 385 -4.82 10.41 3.72
CA GLY A 385 -4.52 11.72 4.30
C GLY A 385 -3.06 12.18 4.10
N ASP A 386 -2.15 11.25 4.02
CA ASP A 386 -0.71 11.51 3.83
C ASP A 386 -0.36 11.77 2.35
N GLY A 387 -1.22 11.37 1.41
CA GLY A 387 -1.03 11.53 -0.03
C GLY A 387 -1.33 12.94 -0.57
N THR A 388 -1.63 13.93 0.28
CA THR A 388 -1.91 15.31 -0.16
C THR A 388 -0.65 16.14 -0.39
N LEU A 389 0.43 15.84 0.30
CA LEU A 389 1.65 16.63 0.35
C LEU A 389 2.93 15.83 0.15
N LYS A 390 2.86 14.54 0.42
CA LYS A 390 3.93 13.56 0.31
C LYS A 390 3.34 12.20 -0.08
N ASN A 391 4.16 11.18 -0.12
CA ASN A 391 3.73 9.81 -0.43
C ASN A 391 3.08 9.69 -1.82
N TRP A 392 3.60 10.45 -2.76
CA TRP A 392 3.32 10.36 -4.17
C TRP A 392 4.61 10.27 -4.98
N GLN A 393 4.54 9.71 -6.15
CA GLN A 393 5.66 9.59 -7.05
C GLN A 393 5.37 10.39 -8.32
N TRP A 394 6.28 11.32 -8.66
CA TRP A 394 6.21 12.10 -9.88
C TRP A 394 7.19 11.54 -10.89
N PHE A 395 6.75 11.32 -12.10
CA PHE A 395 7.61 10.74 -13.12
C PHE A 395 7.26 11.22 -14.52
N THR A 396 8.26 11.15 -15.40
CA THR A 396 8.15 11.57 -16.80
C THR A 396 9.04 10.69 -17.67
N TYR A 397 8.69 10.55 -18.95
CA TYR A 397 9.47 9.82 -19.95
C TYR A 397 10.07 10.72 -21.03
N ASP A 398 9.75 12.02 -21.04
CA ASP A 398 10.20 13.02 -22.01
C ASP A 398 10.80 14.28 -21.36
N GLY A 399 10.84 14.33 -20.03
CA GLY A 399 11.28 15.48 -19.25
C GLY A 399 10.31 16.68 -19.31
N VAL A 400 9.13 16.54 -19.92
CA VAL A 400 8.16 17.61 -20.13
C VAL A 400 6.81 17.27 -19.51
N LYS A 401 6.23 16.14 -19.90
CA LYS A 401 4.92 15.70 -19.45
C LYS A 401 5.05 14.81 -18.22
N TRP A 402 4.47 15.23 -17.11
CA TRP A 402 4.58 14.56 -15.81
C TRP A 402 3.33 13.81 -15.44
N MET A 403 3.53 12.74 -14.73
CA MET A 403 2.52 11.81 -14.21
C MET A 403 2.71 11.62 -12.73
N VAL A 404 1.66 11.16 -12.04
CA VAL A 404 1.69 10.88 -10.61
C VAL A 404 1.16 9.48 -10.32
N ALA A 405 1.72 8.83 -9.31
CA ALA A 405 1.24 7.57 -8.76
C ALA A 405 1.29 7.58 -7.23
N PRO A 406 0.39 6.84 -6.54
CA PRO A 406 0.37 6.77 -5.10
C PRO A 406 1.55 5.95 -4.55
N TYR A 407 1.92 6.28 -3.32
CA TYR A 407 2.89 5.56 -2.52
C TYR A 407 2.53 5.66 -1.03
N ASP A 408 2.99 4.66 -0.23
CA ASP A 408 2.87 4.60 1.24
C ASP A 408 1.41 4.74 1.73
N LEU A 409 0.62 3.70 1.45
CA LEU A 409 -0.82 3.66 1.70
C LEU A 409 -1.15 3.08 3.09
N ASP A 410 -0.31 3.30 4.09
CA ASP A 410 -0.48 2.76 5.45
C ASP A 410 -1.53 3.50 6.30
N GLN A 411 -2.07 4.64 5.81
CA GLN A 411 -3.11 5.43 6.46
C GLN A 411 -4.39 5.50 5.62
N THR A 412 -4.85 4.37 5.17
CA THR A 412 -6.00 4.25 4.27
C THR A 412 -7.12 3.41 4.88
N PHE A 413 -8.24 3.28 4.19
CA PHE A 413 -9.41 2.52 4.63
C PHE A 413 -9.94 2.94 6.01
N GLY A 414 -9.87 4.25 6.28
CA GLY A 414 -10.40 4.82 7.51
C GLY A 414 -9.58 4.57 8.76
N ILE A 415 -8.27 4.32 8.61
CA ILE A 415 -7.34 4.22 9.75
C ILE A 415 -6.30 5.34 9.65
N THR A 416 -5.99 5.96 10.78
CA THR A 416 -4.90 6.93 10.91
C THR A 416 -3.56 6.24 11.13
N LEU A 417 -2.46 6.98 11.01
CA LEU A 417 -1.10 6.49 11.34
C LEU A 417 -1.00 5.84 12.73
N TYR A 418 -1.84 6.29 13.66
CA TYR A 418 -1.83 5.82 15.03
C TYR A 418 -2.84 4.69 15.30
N GLY A 419 -3.48 4.16 14.26
CA GLY A 419 -4.44 3.05 14.37
C GLY A 419 -5.83 3.46 14.86
N PHE A 420 -6.17 4.74 14.86
CA PHE A 420 -7.53 5.17 15.18
C PHE A 420 -8.43 5.15 13.96
N PRO A 421 -9.69 4.74 14.12
CA PRO A 421 -10.66 4.80 13.03
C PRO A 421 -10.98 6.26 12.67
N ARG A 422 -11.17 6.50 11.39
CA ARG A 422 -11.63 7.74 10.80
C ARG A 422 -12.97 7.48 10.11
N PRO A 423 -14.02 8.27 10.39
CA PRO A 423 -15.32 8.07 9.76
C PRO A 423 -15.26 8.12 8.23
N ALA A 424 -16.04 7.30 7.56
CA ALA A 424 -16.13 7.30 6.10
C ALA A 424 -16.71 8.61 5.55
N THR A 425 -17.50 9.32 6.37
CA THR A 425 -18.09 10.63 6.07
C THR A 425 -17.09 11.77 6.14
N HIS A 426 -15.90 11.55 6.72
CA HIS A 426 -14.90 12.60 6.79
C HIS A 426 -14.52 13.07 5.39
N THR A 427 -14.71 14.35 5.12
CA THR A 427 -14.29 14.99 3.88
C THR A 427 -12.83 15.37 4.01
N LEU A 428 -11.97 14.63 3.33
CA LEU A 428 -10.60 15.09 3.16
C LEU A 428 -10.59 16.36 2.32
N SER A 429 -9.77 17.31 2.73
CA SER A 429 -9.49 18.48 1.93
C SER A 429 -9.07 18.07 0.52
N THR A 430 -9.54 18.80 -0.45
CA THR A 430 -9.08 18.67 -1.84
C THR A 430 -7.56 18.82 -1.89
N ILE A 431 -6.89 18.01 -2.69
CA ILE A 431 -5.46 18.22 -2.95
C ILE A 431 -5.33 19.58 -3.64
N THR A 432 -4.65 20.51 -3.00
CA THR A 432 -4.50 21.90 -3.50
C THR A 432 -3.06 22.25 -3.87
N SER A 433 -2.15 21.28 -3.81
CA SER A 433 -0.74 21.47 -4.15
C SER A 433 -0.49 21.21 -5.64
N GLY A 434 0.49 21.90 -6.19
CA GLY A 434 0.93 21.70 -7.57
C GLY A 434 -0.17 21.84 -8.62
N PRO A 435 -0.25 20.92 -9.58
CA PRO A 435 -1.25 20.92 -10.63
C PRO A 435 -2.68 20.66 -10.12
N PHE A 436 -2.83 20.02 -8.97
CA PHE A 436 -4.14 19.72 -8.39
C PHE A 436 -4.94 20.98 -8.03
N THR A 437 -4.26 22.12 -7.83
CA THR A 437 -4.92 23.43 -7.70
C THR A 437 -5.81 23.73 -8.92
N PHE A 438 -5.34 23.37 -10.12
CA PHE A 438 -6.09 23.60 -11.38
C PHE A 438 -7.05 22.45 -11.67
N ILE A 439 -6.67 21.21 -11.35
CA ILE A 439 -7.58 20.05 -11.50
C ILE A 439 -8.86 20.28 -10.71
N SER A 440 -8.76 20.65 -9.46
CA SER A 440 -9.92 20.87 -8.59
C SER A 440 -10.84 22.02 -9.05
N ARG A 441 -10.30 22.99 -9.82
CA ARG A 441 -11.09 24.14 -10.31
C ARG A 441 -11.71 23.89 -11.68
N TYR A 442 -10.98 23.25 -12.57
CA TYR A 442 -11.30 23.23 -14.00
C TYR A 442 -11.61 21.84 -14.54
N TYR A 443 -11.40 20.79 -13.75
CA TYR A 443 -11.65 19.40 -14.15
C TYR A 443 -12.60 18.67 -13.20
N ALA A 444 -13.39 19.41 -12.42
CA ALA A 444 -14.33 18.80 -11.46
C ALA A 444 -15.38 17.90 -12.16
N ARG A 445 -15.79 18.29 -13.38
CA ARG A 445 -16.71 17.48 -14.18
C ARG A 445 -16.04 16.19 -14.66
N GLU A 446 -14.85 16.30 -15.22
CA GLU A 446 -14.07 15.15 -15.70
C GLU A 446 -13.68 14.20 -14.55
N GLU A 447 -13.44 14.74 -13.35
CA GLU A 447 -13.24 13.95 -12.13
C GLU A 447 -14.50 13.14 -11.76
N ALA A 448 -15.68 13.80 -11.78
CA ALA A 448 -16.95 13.15 -11.52
C ALA A 448 -17.30 12.11 -12.59
N GLU A 449 -17.07 12.42 -13.87
CA GLU A 449 -17.25 11.49 -14.98
C GLU A 449 -16.35 10.25 -14.81
N ARG A 450 -15.08 10.44 -14.37
CA ARG A 450 -14.16 9.33 -14.12
C ARG A 450 -14.61 8.47 -12.94
N TYR A 451 -15.05 9.09 -11.85
CA TYR A 451 -15.63 8.36 -10.73
C TYR A 451 -16.84 7.52 -11.17
N ALA A 452 -17.78 8.14 -11.90
CA ALA A 452 -18.97 7.46 -12.41
C ALA A 452 -18.61 6.29 -13.34
N GLU A 453 -17.64 6.47 -14.24
CA GLU A 453 -17.15 5.41 -15.12
C GLU A 453 -16.64 4.21 -14.32
N LEU A 454 -15.81 4.44 -13.29
CA LEU A 454 -15.26 3.39 -12.44
C LEU A 454 -16.35 2.67 -11.62
N ARG A 455 -17.36 3.42 -11.14
CA ARG A 455 -18.56 2.85 -10.48
C ARG A 455 -19.37 1.99 -11.45
N GLN A 456 -19.61 2.45 -12.66
CA GLN A 456 -20.37 1.71 -13.68
C GLN A 456 -19.67 0.43 -14.14
N LYS A 457 -18.34 0.48 -14.27
CA LYS A 457 -17.52 -0.69 -14.59
C LYS A 457 -17.40 -1.67 -13.43
N GLY A 458 -17.89 -1.31 -12.25
CA GLY A 458 -17.77 -2.12 -11.04
C GLY A 458 -16.35 -2.15 -10.46
N VAL A 459 -15.44 -1.31 -10.91
CA VAL A 459 -14.07 -1.22 -10.38
C VAL A 459 -14.06 -0.60 -9.00
N LEU A 460 -14.81 0.48 -8.81
CA LEU A 460 -15.05 1.06 -7.49
C LEU A 460 -16.33 0.46 -6.92
N SER A 461 -16.22 -0.76 -6.42
CA SER A 461 -17.34 -1.48 -5.81
C SER A 461 -16.83 -2.41 -4.71
N GLU A 462 -17.73 -2.86 -3.86
CA GLU A 462 -17.44 -3.89 -2.86
C GLU A 462 -17.03 -5.21 -3.55
N GLU A 463 -17.72 -5.55 -4.64
CA GLU A 463 -17.46 -6.76 -5.40
C GLU A 463 -16.04 -6.81 -5.98
N ALA A 464 -15.42 -5.67 -6.25
CA ALA A 464 -14.05 -5.60 -6.75
C ALA A 464 -13.01 -5.70 -5.64
N ILE A 465 -13.26 -5.05 -4.49
CA ILE A 465 -12.23 -4.92 -3.44
C ILE A 465 -12.31 -6.02 -2.39
N LEU A 466 -13.50 -6.53 -2.06
CA LEU A 466 -13.63 -7.57 -1.04
C LEU A 466 -12.83 -8.84 -1.36
N PRO A 467 -12.77 -9.33 -2.61
CA PRO A 467 -11.91 -10.47 -2.93
C PRO A 467 -10.43 -10.22 -2.61
N VAL A 468 -9.95 -9.02 -2.85
CA VAL A 468 -8.55 -8.66 -2.58
C VAL A 468 -8.28 -8.66 -1.07
N ILE A 469 -9.22 -8.13 -0.29
CA ILE A 469 -9.15 -8.11 1.17
C ILE A 469 -9.19 -9.54 1.73
N HIS A 470 -10.15 -10.33 1.26
CA HIS A 470 -10.34 -11.71 1.73
C HIS A 470 -9.20 -12.63 1.29
N ASP A 471 -8.65 -12.43 0.08
CA ASP A 471 -7.46 -13.17 -0.36
C ASP A 471 -6.29 -12.89 0.59
N TRP A 472 -5.99 -11.62 0.86
CA TRP A 472 -4.91 -11.26 1.77
C TRP A 472 -5.10 -11.87 3.16
N TYR A 473 -6.29 -11.66 3.75
CA TYR A 473 -6.61 -12.20 5.08
C TYR A 473 -6.54 -13.72 5.13
N GLY A 474 -7.10 -14.38 4.12
CA GLY A 474 -7.11 -15.85 4.03
C GLY A 474 -5.75 -16.48 3.72
N ARG A 475 -4.84 -15.74 3.08
CA ARG A 475 -3.45 -16.17 2.88
C ARG A 475 -2.68 -16.16 4.18
N VAL A 476 -2.85 -15.13 5.00
CA VAL A 476 -2.26 -15.06 6.34
C VAL A 476 -2.90 -16.10 7.24
N GLY A 477 -4.21 -16.08 7.39
CA GLY A 477 -4.97 -16.95 8.27
C GLY A 477 -5.07 -16.42 9.71
N THR A 478 -6.14 -16.83 10.38
CA THR A 478 -6.48 -16.34 11.72
C THR A 478 -5.39 -16.65 12.74
N GLU A 479 -4.77 -17.81 12.62
CA GLU A 479 -3.76 -18.30 13.55
C GLU A 479 -2.54 -17.35 13.61
N TRP A 480 -2.10 -16.86 12.45
CA TRP A 480 -0.96 -15.94 12.39
C TRP A 480 -1.32 -14.55 12.90
N TYR A 481 -2.56 -14.11 12.69
CA TYR A 481 -3.03 -12.85 13.30
C TYR A 481 -3.13 -12.95 14.82
N GLU A 482 -3.56 -14.07 15.37
CA GLU A 482 -3.57 -14.30 16.82
C GLU A 482 -2.14 -14.35 17.41
N MET A 483 -1.20 -14.99 16.71
CA MET A 483 0.22 -14.95 17.08
C MET A 483 0.79 -13.53 17.00
N GLU A 484 0.45 -12.79 15.96
CA GLU A 484 0.84 -11.39 15.79
C GLU A 484 0.33 -10.53 16.96
N LYS A 485 -0.93 -10.66 17.33
CA LYS A 485 -1.54 -9.96 18.46
C LYS A 485 -0.87 -10.33 19.79
N ARG A 486 -0.56 -11.60 20.01
CA ARG A 486 0.16 -12.07 21.19
C ARG A 486 1.58 -11.51 21.25
N ARG A 487 2.26 -11.40 20.10
CA ARG A 487 3.63 -10.87 20.01
C ARG A 487 3.68 -9.35 20.19
N TRP A 488 2.68 -8.63 19.72
CA TRP A 488 2.60 -7.18 19.70
C TRP A 488 1.29 -6.65 20.29
N PRO A 489 0.96 -6.99 21.54
CA PRO A 489 -0.36 -6.65 22.14
C PRO A 489 -0.58 -5.15 22.28
N GLU A 490 0.49 -4.35 22.36
CA GLU A 490 0.45 -2.89 22.43
C GLU A 490 0.27 -2.20 21.06
N SER A 491 0.11 -2.97 19.99
CA SER A 491 -0.14 -2.38 18.67
C SER A 491 -1.43 -1.55 18.69
N PRO A 492 -1.40 -0.33 18.12
CA PRO A 492 -2.56 0.56 18.13
C PRO A 492 -3.83 -0.02 17.55
N CYS A 493 -3.74 -0.95 16.60
CA CYS A 493 -4.91 -1.57 16.01
C CYS A 493 -5.66 -2.54 16.95
N TYR A 494 -5.02 -2.97 18.04
CA TYR A 494 -5.60 -3.89 19.02
C TYR A 494 -6.16 -3.21 20.28
N CYS A 495 -6.09 -1.87 20.36
CA CYS A 495 -6.43 -1.16 21.58
C CYS A 495 -7.42 -0.03 21.32
N GLU A 496 -8.59 -0.10 21.90
CA GLU A 496 -9.53 1.01 21.89
C GLU A 496 -9.02 2.17 22.77
N ALA A 497 -9.26 3.38 22.28
CA ALA A 497 -8.97 4.58 23.07
C ALA A 497 -10.13 4.85 24.03
N VAL A 498 -9.85 4.76 25.31
CA VAL A 498 -10.79 5.16 26.38
C VAL A 498 -10.39 6.54 26.88
N CYS A 499 -11.35 7.47 26.88
CA CYS A 499 -11.09 8.84 27.33
C CYS A 499 -10.65 8.86 28.79
N ASN A 500 -9.58 9.61 29.06
CA ASN A 500 -9.21 9.96 30.41
C ASN A 500 -10.20 10.98 31.00
N ASP A 501 -10.25 11.03 32.31
CA ASP A 501 -11.10 11.98 33.02
C ASP A 501 -10.77 13.44 32.59
N GLY A 502 -11.81 14.14 32.18
CA GLY A 502 -11.70 15.49 31.64
C GLY A 502 -11.61 15.58 30.12
N TRP A 503 -11.70 14.46 29.42
CA TRP A 503 -11.70 14.41 27.97
C TRP A 503 -12.86 13.61 27.40
N LYS A 504 -13.27 13.93 26.18
CA LYS A 504 -14.18 13.14 25.34
C LYS A 504 -13.71 13.16 23.89
N VAL A 505 -14.16 12.20 23.11
CA VAL A 505 -13.97 12.22 21.66
C VAL A 505 -14.78 13.37 21.06
N CYS A 506 -14.18 14.08 20.12
CA CYS A 506 -14.88 15.04 19.28
C CYS A 506 -15.04 14.42 17.89
N ASP A 507 -16.28 14.24 17.45
CA ASP A 507 -16.59 13.64 16.15
C ASP A 507 -16.83 14.66 15.03
N ASP A 508 -16.62 15.95 15.29
CA ASP A 508 -16.66 17.00 14.27
C ASP A 508 -15.36 17.04 13.46
N TRP A 509 -15.24 16.14 12.54
CA TRP A 509 -14.05 16.05 11.68
C TRP A 509 -13.87 17.23 10.73
N SER A 510 -14.88 18.09 10.57
CA SER A 510 -14.79 19.29 9.70
C SER A 510 -13.71 20.27 10.16
N ILE A 511 -13.45 20.30 11.47
CA ILE A 511 -12.46 21.18 12.09
C ILE A 511 -11.04 20.57 12.18
N TYR A 512 -10.84 19.31 11.78
CA TYR A 512 -9.59 18.58 11.99
C TYR A 512 -8.36 19.34 11.51
N ASN A 513 -8.39 19.87 10.29
CA ASN A 513 -7.24 20.54 9.68
C ASN A 513 -6.94 21.92 10.29
N SER A 514 -7.88 22.52 11.01
CA SER A 514 -7.73 23.82 11.68
C SER A 514 -7.45 23.70 13.18
N THR A 515 -7.55 22.47 13.73
CA THR A 515 -7.37 22.21 15.16
C THR A 515 -5.90 22.00 15.48
N PRO A 516 -5.35 22.65 16.54
CA PRO A 516 -3.98 22.49 16.94
C PRO A 516 -3.71 21.09 17.52
N ASN A 517 -2.48 20.62 17.41
CA ASN A 517 -2.03 19.41 18.08
C ASN A 517 -2.09 19.55 19.61
N TYR A 518 -2.27 18.40 20.28
CA TYR A 518 -2.16 18.34 21.74
C TYR A 518 -0.77 18.79 22.20
N ASP A 519 -0.78 19.59 23.25
CA ASP A 519 0.41 20.07 23.94
C ASP A 519 0.28 19.76 25.45
N GLU A 520 1.16 18.95 25.99
CA GLU A 520 1.13 18.51 27.39
C GLU A 520 1.32 19.65 28.41
N TYR A 521 1.95 20.74 27.98
CA TYR A 521 2.19 21.92 28.83
C TYR A 521 1.04 22.93 28.79
N ARG A 522 0.13 22.78 27.83
CA ARG A 522 -1.04 23.66 27.71
C ARG A 522 -2.12 23.28 28.71
N THR A 523 -2.75 24.29 29.30
CA THR A 523 -4.00 24.13 30.03
C THR A 523 -5.18 24.19 29.06
N TYR A 524 -5.95 23.11 28.97
CA TYR A 524 -7.18 23.06 28.21
C TYR A 524 -8.37 23.36 29.12
N ARG A 525 -9.34 24.12 28.63
CA ARG A 525 -10.61 24.42 29.31
C ARG A 525 -11.72 23.61 28.68
N ALA A 526 -12.84 23.45 29.37
CA ALA A 526 -14.02 22.80 28.79
C ALA A 526 -14.40 23.42 27.43
N GLY A 527 -14.54 22.60 26.41
CA GLY A 527 -14.77 23.00 25.03
C GLY A 527 -13.52 23.22 24.18
N ASP A 528 -12.31 23.25 24.76
CA ASP A 528 -11.07 23.30 23.97
C ASP A 528 -10.86 21.95 23.26
N ILE A 529 -10.50 22.03 21.98
CA ILE A 529 -10.29 20.85 21.15
C ILE A 529 -8.81 20.80 20.72
N CYS A 530 -8.27 19.59 20.64
CA CYS A 530 -6.93 19.31 20.13
C CYS A 530 -6.91 18.04 19.27
N VAL A 531 -5.86 17.91 18.46
CA VAL A 531 -5.54 16.69 17.72
C VAL A 531 -4.45 15.93 18.48
N LEU A 532 -4.70 14.68 18.79
CA LEU A 532 -3.69 13.75 19.30
C LEU A 532 -3.85 12.42 18.59
N ASP A 533 -2.73 11.90 18.07
CA ASP A 533 -2.67 10.61 17.39
C ASP A 533 -3.71 10.47 16.26
N GLY A 534 -3.90 11.55 15.50
CA GLY A 534 -4.80 11.59 14.34
C GLY A 534 -6.29 11.61 14.68
N ARG A 535 -6.67 11.90 15.92
CA ARG A 535 -8.05 12.03 16.37
C ARG A 535 -8.27 13.35 17.10
N LEU A 536 -9.52 13.85 17.05
CA LEU A 536 -9.95 15.03 17.76
C LEU A 536 -10.42 14.67 19.17
N TRP A 537 -9.97 15.45 20.16
CA TRP A 537 -10.30 15.32 21.57
C TRP A 537 -10.78 16.65 22.11
N GLU A 538 -11.87 16.65 22.85
CA GLU A 538 -12.44 17.83 23.46
C GLU A 538 -12.32 17.73 24.99
N ALA A 539 -11.78 18.75 25.60
CA ALA A 539 -11.74 18.84 27.06
C ALA A 539 -13.15 19.08 27.62
N THR A 540 -13.57 18.32 28.60
CA THR A 540 -14.86 18.45 29.29
C THR A 540 -14.77 19.30 30.55
N LYS A 541 -13.57 19.51 31.03
CA LYS A 541 -13.22 20.38 32.18
C LYS A 541 -11.82 20.95 32.02
N ARG A 542 -11.35 21.72 32.97
CA ARG A 542 -9.98 22.22 32.97
C ARG A 542 -8.99 21.08 33.23
N VAL A 543 -8.06 20.85 32.32
CA VAL A 543 -7.02 19.81 32.43
C VAL A 543 -5.66 20.35 31.98
N THR A 544 -4.58 19.89 32.62
CA THR A 544 -3.18 20.20 32.25
C THR A 544 -2.35 18.96 32.49
N GLY A 545 -1.53 18.55 31.52
CA GLY A 545 -0.65 17.37 31.61
C GLY A 545 -1.41 16.04 31.64
N VAL A 546 -2.70 16.02 31.32
CA VAL A 546 -3.52 14.82 31.25
C VAL A 546 -3.72 14.44 29.79
N PHE A 547 -3.17 13.30 29.38
CA PHE A 547 -3.40 12.77 28.03
C PHE A 547 -4.89 12.54 27.78
N PRO A 548 -5.39 12.84 26.59
CA PRO A 548 -6.80 12.67 26.27
C PRO A 548 -7.35 11.23 26.47
N TYR A 549 -6.53 10.22 26.32
CA TYR A 549 -6.98 8.83 26.32
C TYR A 549 -5.93 7.84 26.84
N VAL A 550 -6.41 6.64 27.18
CA VAL A 550 -5.62 5.41 27.33
C VAL A 550 -6.19 4.34 26.39
N ARG A 551 -5.39 3.35 26.00
CA ARG A 551 -5.82 2.26 25.12
C ARG A 551 -6.31 1.07 25.92
N ASN A 552 -7.40 0.43 25.49
CA ASN A 552 -8.08 -0.60 26.28
C ASN A 552 -8.56 -1.85 25.52
N SER A 553 -8.99 -1.76 24.24
CA SER A 553 -9.54 -2.90 23.49
C SER A 553 -9.33 -2.75 21.97
N ASP A 554 -9.66 -3.80 21.22
CA ASP A 554 -9.50 -3.84 19.77
C ASP A 554 -10.39 -2.81 19.06
N ILE A 555 -9.83 -2.07 18.11
CA ILE A 555 -10.52 -1.01 17.36
C ILE A 555 -10.50 -1.21 15.85
N ASP A 556 -9.56 -1.97 15.33
CA ASP A 556 -9.45 -2.24 13.90
C ASP A 556 -9.75 -3.72 13.65
N THR A 557 -10.72 -3.99 12.79
CA THR A 557 -11.17 -5.33 12.46
C THR A 557 -11.54 -5.43 10.99
N LEU A 558 -11.63 -6.64 10.47
CA LEU A 558 -12.07 -6.88 9.10
C LEU A 558 -13.48 -6.31 8.86
N GLU A 559 -14.38 -6.50 9.81
CA GLU A 559 -15.77 -6.01 9.74
C GLU A 559 -15.82 -4.48 9.68
N ARG A 560 -14.99 -3.81 10.47
CA ARG A 560 -14.88 -2.34 10.44
C ARG A 560 -14.42 -1.88 9.06
N MET A 561 -13.37 -2.50 8.51
CA MET A 561 -12.81 -2.12 7.21
C MET A 561 -13.84 -2.30 6.09
N VAL A 562 -14.54 -3.43 6.06
CA VAL A 562 -15.58 -3.72 5.08
C VAL A 562 -16.74 -2.72 5.19
N ALA A 563 -17.24 -2.48 6.39
CA ALA A 563 -18.32 -1.51 6.63
C ALA A 563 -17.90 -0.09 6.23
N TRP A 564 -16.67 0.29 6.52
CA TRP A 564 -16.13 1.59 6.14
C TRP A 564 -16.07 1.77 4.62
N ILE A 565 -15.65 0.75 3.85
CA ILE A 565 -15.59 0.81 2.39
C ILE A 565 -16.99 1.05 1.81
N SER A 566 -17.97 0.29 2.28
CA SER A 566 -19.37 0.42 1.85
C SER A 566 -19.89 1.84 2.10
N GLU A 567 -19.71 2.35 3.32
CA GLU A 567 -20.12 3.70 3.68
C GLU A 567 -19.35 4.75 2.87
N ARG A 568 -18.04 4.57 2.65
CA ARG A 568 -17.22 5.50 1.87
C ARG A 568 -17.67 5.64 0.44
N LEU A 569 -17.98 4.54 -0.23
CA LEU A 569 -18.51 4.56 -1.59
C LEU A 569 -19.86 5.28 -1.66
N ASN A 570 -20.75 5.07 -0.68
CA ASN A 570 -22.03 5.80 -0.61
C ASN A 570 -21.83 7.32 -0.44
N VAL A 571 -20.89 7.72 0.44
CA VAL A 571 -20.55 9.15 0.63
C VAL A 571 -20.00 9.78 -0.65
N LEU A 572 -19.20 9.04 -1.41
CA LEU A 572 -18.64 9.53 -2.66
C LEU A 572 -19.66 9.52 -3.80
N ASP A 573 -20.59 8.57 -3.81
CA ASP A 573 -21.73 8.58 -4.74
C ASP A 573 -22.53 9.89 -4.57
N GLU A 574 -22.83 10.27 -3.33
CA GLU A 574 -23.50 11.55 -3.03
C GLU A 574 -22.62 12.76 -3.43
N TYR A 575 -21.33 12.71 -3.09
CA TYR A 575 -20.39 13.80 -3.39
C TYR A 575 -20.25 14.07 -4.90
N TYR A 576 -20.18 13.03 -5.71
CA TYR A 576 -20.05 13.13 -7.17
C TYR A 576 -21.41 13.18 -7.90
N GLY A 577 -22.52 13.07 -7.19
CA GLY A 577 -23.85 13.00 -7.78
C GLY A 577 -24.06 11.74 -8.63
N TYR A 578 -23.42 10.63 -8.27
CA TYR A 578 -23.58 9.36 -8.97
C TYR A 578 -24.79 8.60 -8.44
N GLU A 579 -25.74 8.27 -9.33
CA GLU A 579 -26.87 7.42 -9.01
C GLU A 579 -26.77 6.10 -9.78
N PRO A 580 -26.72 4.95 -9.10
CA PRO A 580 -26.70 3.66 -9.75
C PRO A 580 -27.92 3.48 -10.69
N GLY A 581 -27.66 3.32 -11.98
CA GLY A 581 -28.69 3.08 -12.99
C GLY A 581 -29.09 4.27 -13.87
N GLN A 582 -28.62 5.48 -13.62
CA GLN A 582 -28.98 6.67 -14.41
C GLN A 582 -28.21 6.84 -15.73
N MET A 583 -27.10 6.18 -15.94
CA MET A 583 -26.42 6.21 -17.25
C MET A 583 -26.53 4.86 -17.95
N ALA A 584 -27.62 4.67 -18.67
CA ALA A 584 -27.79 3.58 -19.62
C ALA A 584 -26.95 3.83 -20.89
N VAL A 585 -25.66 3.59 -20.84
CA VAL A 585 -24.98 3.05 -22.00
C VAL A 585 -25.23 1.55 -21.97
N GLN A 586 -25.90 1.05 -23.00
CA GLN A 586 -26.31 -0.35 -23.11
C GLN A 586 -25.15 -1.30 -22.75
N ARG A 587 -25.19 -1.79 -21.51
CA ARG A 587 -24.50 -3.05 -21.21
C ARG A 587 -25.35 -4.20 -21.75
N PRO A 588 -24.75 -5.27 -22.27
CA PRO A 588 -25.43 -6.55 -22.20
C PRO A 588 -25.78 -6.72 -20.72
N ALA A 589 -27.04 -6.97 -20.43
CA ALA A 589 -27.55 -7.09 -19.08
C ALA A 589 -26.62 -8.01 -18.28
N PRO A 590 -26.08 -7.59 -17.12
CA PRO A 590 -25.57 -8.58 -16.19
C PRO A 590 -26.77 -9.49 -15.91
N ASP A 591 -26.54 -10.79 -15.91
CA ASP A 591 -27.55 -11.75 -15.55
C ASP A 591 -28.25 -11.20 -14.31
N THR A 592 -29.48 -10.77 -14.49
CA THR A 592 -30.27 -10.20 -13.40
C THR A 592 -30.26 -11.25 -12.30
N VAL A 593 -29.81 -10.87 -11.10
CA VAL A 593 -30.02 -11.67 -9.89
C VAL A 593 -31.54 -11.73 -9.69
N SER A 594 -32.20 -12.41 -10.60
CA SER A 594 -33.63 -12.66 -10.60
C SER A 594 -33.85 -14.03 -10.00
N GLY A 595 -33.95 -14.06 -8.70
CA GLY A 595 -34.29 -15.27 -7.95
C GLY A 595 -35.00 -14.87 -6.66
N LYS A 596 -35.89 -15.73 -6.20
CA LYS A 596 -36.48 -15.59 -4.88
C LYS A 596 -35.37 -15.72 -3.84
N GLU A 597 -35.33 -14.83 -2.83
CA GLU A 597 -34.40 -14.96 -1.70
C GLU A 597 -34.58 -16.32 -1.02
N GLU A 598 -33.54 -17.14 -0.99
CA GLU A 598 -33.55 -18.45 -0.35
C GLU A 598 -33.11 -18.41 1.11
N GLY A 599 -32.26 -17.44 1.44
CA GLY A 599 -31.78 -17.30 2.80
C GLY A 599 -30.98 -16.03 3.00
N ILE A 600 -30.99 -15.57 4.24
CA ILE A 600 -30.22 -14.42 4.70
C ILE A 600 -29.26 -14.96 5.77
N TYR A 601 -28.00 -14.51 5.67
CA TYR A 601 -26.92 -14.97 6.54
C TYR A 601 -26.18 -13.75 7.11
N THR A 602 -25.68 -13.90 8.32
CA THR A 602 -24.73 -12.98 8.91
C THR A 602 -23.36 -13.16 8.25
N ILE A 603 -22.46 -12.22 8.43
CA ILE A 603 -21.08 -12.29 7.90
C ILE A 603 -20.36 -13.56 8.40
N ASP A 604 -20.70 -14.05 9.57
CA ASP A 604 -20.25 -15.31 10.16
C ASP A 604 -20.99 -16.56 9.63
N GLY A 605 -21.75 -16.41 8.55
CA GLY A 605 -22.42 -17.51 7.87
C GLY A 605 -23.62 -18.09 8.60
N LYS A 606 -24.06 -17.52 9.71
CA LYS A 606 -25.24 -17.97 10.43
C LYS A 606 -26.50 -17.51 9.71
N ARG A 607 -27.40 -18.46 9.39
CA ARG A 607 -28.69 -18.13 8.79
C ARG A 607 -29.58 -17.36 9.77
N ILE A 608 -30.18 -16.27 9.29
CA ILE A 608 -31.09 -15.42 10.05
C ILE A 608 -32.43 -15.30 9.34
N PRO A 609 -33.54 -15.14 10.07
CA PRO A 609 -34.88 -15.11 9.48
C PRO A 609 -35.20 -13.81 8.74
N GLN A 610 -34.49 -12.73 9.06
CA GLN A 610 -34.65 -11.41 8.44
C GLN A 610 -33.33 -10.62 8.50
N ARG A 611 -33.18 -9.61 7.63
CA ARG A 611 -32.02 -8.73 7.63
C ARG A 611 -31.90 -7.99 8.95
N ARG A 612 -30.71 -7.89 9.47
CA ARG A 612 -30.37 -7.13 10.68
C ARG A 612 -29.53 -5.90 10.30
N LYS A 613 -29.46 -4.94 11.21
CA LYS A 613 -28.55 -3.80 11.06
C LYS A 613 -27.12 -4.30 10.88
N GLY A 614 -26.40 -3.72 9.92
CA GLY A 614 -25.06 -4.15 9.52
C GLY A 614 -25.05 -5.02 8.26
N ILE A 615 -23.99 -5.81 8.10
CA ILE A 615 -23.78 -6.63 6.92
C ILE A 615 -24.64 -7.88 6.94
N ASN A 616 -25.35 -8.14 5.85
CA ASN A 616 -26.14 -9.32 5.59
C ASN A 616 -25.73 -9.94 4.26
N ILE A 617 -25.66 -11.27 4.18
CA ILE A 617 -25.42 -12.02 2.95
C ILE A 617 -26.77 -12.64 2.54
N VAL A 618 -27.27 -12.24 1.37
CA VAL A 618 -28.54 -12.77 0.84
C VAL A 618 -28.26 -13.75 -0.27
N ARG A 619 -28.74 -14.99 -0.12
CA ARG A 619 -28.65 -16.04 -1.13
C ARG A 619 -29.95 -16.13 -1.91
N TYR A 620 -29.84 -16.30 -3.23
CA TYR A 620 -30.94 -16.39 -4.17
C TYR A 620 -31.05 -17.81 -4.76
N GLY A 621 -32.24 -18.16 -5.25
CA GLY A 621 -32.54 -19.50 -5.75
C GLY A 621 -31.77 -19.93 -7.00
N ASN A 622 -31.08 -19.02 -7.65
CA ASN A 622 -30.15 -19.30 -8.76
C ASN A 622 -28.72 -19.62 -8.28
N GLY A 623 -28.49 -19.73 -6.96
CA GLY A 623 -27.18 -19.96 -6.36
C GLY A 623 -26.37 -18.68 -6.12
N ALA A 624 -26.77 -17.55 -6.66
CA ALA A 624 -26.10 -16.27 -6.43
C ALA A 624 -26.30 -15.78 -4.98
N SER A 625 -25.33 -15.07 -4.45
CA SER A 625 -25.46 -14.39 -3.14
C SER A 625 -25.06 -12.93 -3.28
N ARG A 626 -25.62 -12.06 -2.47
CA ARG A 626 -25.32 -10.63 -2.44
C ARG A 626 -25.06 -10.16 -1.03
N VAL A 627 -24.03 -9.36 -0.86
CA VAL A 627 -23.78 -8.66 0.41
C VAL A 627 -24.63 -7.40 0.44
N ILE A 628 -25.39 -7.23 1.51
CA ILE A 628 -26.29 -6.08 1.71
C ILE A 628 -25.97 -5.46 3.07
N TYR A 629 -25.69 -4.17 3.08
CA TYR A 629 -25.58 -3.41 4.32
C TYR A 629 -26.95 -2.81 4.67
N GLN A 630 -27.46 -3.18 5.84
CA GLN A 630 -28.73 -2.67 6.37
C GLN A 630 -28.42 -1.58 7.40
N LYS A 631 -28.85 -0.36 7.13
CA LYS A 631 -28.68 0.78 8.05
C LYS A 631 -29.44 0.63 9.36
#